data_1e05fe671f78c2681476f80d13bd8d2d
#
_entry.id   1e05fe671f78c2681476f80d13bd8d2d
#
_cell.length_a   1.000
_cell.length_b   1.000
_cell.length_c   1.000
_cell.angle_alpha   90.00
_cell.angle_beta   90.00
_cell.angle_gamma   90.00
#
_symmetry.space_group_name_H-M   'P 1'
#
loop_
_entity.id
_entity.type
_entity.pdbx_description
1 polymer ?
#
loop_
_entity_poly.entity_id
_entity_poly.type
_entity_poly.pdbx_seq_one_letter_code
_entity_poly.pdbx_strand_id
1 'polypeptide(L)'
;EKFRRYYNYYIVGFSEREFTIVKVFGQNDNLVKQWRFKGKHTGDFFGIPATDKSIDLSGVTIVEMRDGKIASEQDFFDNLDFLKQLGLME
;
A
#
# COMPACT_ATOMS: atom_id res chain seq x y z
N GLU A 1 8.09 -15.08 1.74
CA GLU A 1 7.77 -14.54 0.46
C GLU A 1 7.82 -13.04 0.40
N LYS A 2 8.31 -12.52 -0.71
CA LYS A 2 8.57 -11.09 -0.86
C LYS A 2 7.32 -10.22 -0.67
N PHE A 3 6.22 -10.58 -1.32
CA PHE A 3 4.99 -9.78 -1.25
C PHE A 3 4.33 -9.87 0.11
N ARG A 4 4.35 -11.04 0.70
CA ARG A 4 3.76 -11.25 2.02
C ARG A 4 4.51 -10.45 3.09
N ARG A 5 5.84 -10.41 3.00
CA ARG A 5 6.67 -9.65 3.94
C ARG A 5 6.36 -8.16 3.87
N TYR A 6 6.24 -7.63 2.66
CA TYR A 6 5.90 -6.22 2.46
C TYR A 6 4.54 -5.87 3.07
N TYR A 7 3.56 -6.74 2.85
CA TYR A 7 2.23 -6.56 3.39
C TYR A 7 2.22 -6.55 4.93
N ASN A 8 3.06 -7.35 5.56
CA ASN A 8 3.16 -7.42 7.01
C ASN A 8 3.57 -6.10 7.65
N TYR A 9 4.35 -5.27 6.98
CA TYR A 9 4.72 -3.97 7.52
C TYR A 9 3.49 -3.10 7.74
N TYR A 10 2.53 -3.16 6.82
CA TYR A 10 1.28 -2.42 6.97
C TYR A 10 0.41 -3.00 8.08
N ILE A 11 0.39 -4.30 8.23
CA ILE A 11 -0.38 -4.95 9.30
C ILE A 11 0.14 -4.55 10.67
N VAL A 12 1.46 -4.56 10.86
CA VAL A 12 2.08 -4.23 12.14
C VAL A 12 1.97 -2.74 12.44
N GLY A 13 2.17 -1.89 11.43
CA GLY A 13 2.21 -0.45 11.63
C GLY A 13 0.87 0.24 11.77
N PHE A 14 -0.19 -0.37 11.28
CA PHE A 14 -1.49 0.30 11.21
C PHE A 14 -2.61 -0.56 11.78
N SER A 15 -3.48 0.06 12.55
CA SER A 15 -4.72 -0.53 13.06
C SER A 15 -5.91 0.09 12.32
N GLU A 16 -7.11 -0.45 12.56
CA GLU A 16 -8.33 0.02 11.91
C GLU A 16 -8.17 0.08 10.39
N ARG A 17 -7.52 -0.95 9.85
CA ARG A 17 -7.15 -1.01 8.44
C ARG A 17 -8.35 -1.27 7.55
N GLU A 18 -8.42 -0.51 6.46
CA GLU A 18 -9.40 -0.72 5.42
C GLU A 18 -8.67 -0.61 4.08
N PHE A 19 -8.65 -1.71 3.35
CA PHE A 19 -8.02 -1.76 2.03
C PHE A 19 -9.09 -2.07 0.99
N THR A 20 -9.24 -1.18 0.03
CA THR A 20 -10.26 -1.31 -0.99
C THR A 20 -9.63 -1.29 -2.37
N ILE A 21 -9.98 -2.26 -3.20
CA ILE A 21 -9.66 -2.23 -4.62
C ILE A 21 -10.75 -1.42 -5.30
N VAL A 22 -10.39 -0.25 -5.80
CA VAL A 22 -11.35 0.68 -6.40
C VAL A 22 -11.66 0.29 -7.83
N LYS A 23 -10.64 -0.11 -8.58
CA LYS A 23 -10.80 -0.42 -10.00
C LYS A 23 -9.67 -1.34 -10.45
N VAL A 24 -10.02 -2.29 -11.31
CA VAL A 24 -9.02 -3.17 -11.92
C VAL A 24 -9.25 -3.13 -13.42
N PHE A 25 -8.19 -2.94 -14.18
CA PHE A 25 -8.26 -3.03 -15.63
C PHE A 25 -6.93 -3.58 -16.13
N GLY A 26 -6.97 -4.12 -17.33
CA GLY A 26 -5.76 -4.70 -17.88
C GLY A 26 -5.95 -5.21 -19.29
N GLN A 27 -4.84 -5.62 -19.87
CA GLN A 27 -4.81 -6.16 -21.22
C GLN A 27 -3.69 -7.18 -21.30
N ASN A 28 -4.00 -8.36 -21.85
CA ASN A 28 -3.04 -9.47 -21.95
C ASN A 28 -2.55 -9.87 -20.57
N ASP A 29 -1.24 -9.83 -20.33
CA ASP A 29 -0.63 -10.27 -19.08
C ASP A 29 -0.35 -9.10 -18.14
N ASN A 30 -0.90 -7.94 -18.40
CA ASN A 30 -0.68 -6.76 -17.57
C ASN A 30 -1.99 -6.30 -16.94
N LEU A 31 -1.95 -6.10 -15.63
CA LEU A 31 -3.09 -5.61 -14.86
C LEU A 31 -2.69 -4.36 -14.11
N VAL A 32 -3.65 -3.44 -13.98
CA VAL A 32 -3.48 -2.26 -13.14
C VAL A 32 -4.59 -2.27 -12.12
N LYS A 33 -4.23 -2.21 -10.84
CA LYS A 33 -5.16 -2.15 -9.72
C LYS A 33 -5.08 -0.76 -9.10
N GLN A 34 -6.21 -0.08 -9.03
CA GLN A 34 -6.30 1.17 -8.28
C GLN A 34 -6.86 0.84 -6.90
N TRP A 35 -6.18 1.28 -5.86
CA TRP A 35 -6.56 0.92 -4.50
C TRP A 35 -6.56 2.12 -3.57
N ARG A 36 -7.20 1.93 -2.43
CA ARG A 36 -7.23 2.91 -1.36
C ARG A 36 -6.97 2.20 -0.05
N PHE A 37 -6.11 2.77 0.77
CA PHE A 37 -5.76 2.22 2.07
C PHE A 37 -5.99 3.29 3.14
N LYS A 38 -6.77 2.92 4.16
CA LYS A 38 -6.98 3.75 5.33
C LYS A 38 -6.51 2.99 6.56
N GLY A 39 -5.98 3.71 7.52
CA GLY A 39 -5.56 3.10 8.76
C GLY A 39 -5.08 4.14 9.74
N LYS A 40 -4.83 3.68 10.97
CA LYS A 40 -4.27 4.51 12.01
C LYS A 40 -2.89 3.99 12.37
N HIS A 41 -1.91 4.89 12.40
CA HIS A 41 -0.52 4.51 12.66
C HIS A 41 -0.31 4.31 14.16
N THR A 42 -0.52 3.08 14.62
CA THR A 42 -0.45 2.74 16.05
C THR A 42 0.70 1.81 16.41
N GLY A 43 1.48 1.35 15.43
CA GLY A 43 2.66 0.52 15.65
C GLY A 43 3.82 1.01 14.80
N ASP A 44 4.98 0.40 14.97
CA ASP A 44 6.15 0.76 14.17
C ASP A 44 5.92 0.43 12.69
N PHE A 45 6.33 1.34 11.83
CA PHE A 45 6.27 1.15 10.39
C PHE A 45 7.63 1.53 9.80
N PHE A 46 8.38 0.55 9.31
CA PHE A 46 9.74 0.74 8.78
C PHE A 46 10.62 1.55 9.73
N GLY A 47 10.54 1.26 11.03
CA GLY A 47 11.33 1.98 12.03
C GLY A 47 10.76 3.32 12.46
N ILE A 48 9.63 3.73 11.92
CA ILE A 48 8.96 4.97 12.32
C ILE A 48 8.05 4.65 13.51
N PRO A 49 8.27 5.29 14.67
CA PRO A 49 7.40 5.05 15.82
C PRO A 49 5.97 5.48 15.58
N ALA A 50 5.04 4.87 16.30
CA ALA A 50 3.62 5.17 16.17
C ALA A 50 3.35 6.65 16.35
N THR A 51 2.62 7.25 15.40
CA THR A 51 2.25 8.66 15.43
C THR A 51 0.82 8.89 15.87
N ASP A 52 0.01 7.83 15.95
CA ASP A 52 -1.44 7.87 16.21
C ASP A 52 -2.22 8.68 15.19
N LYS A 53 -1.64 8.95 14.03
CA LYS A 53 -2.30 9.67 12.96
C LYS A 53 -3.08 8.71 12.07
N SER A 54 -4.21 9.16 11.57
CA SER A 54 -4.97 8.42 10.58
C SER A 54 -4.49 8.79 9.19
N ILE A 55 -4.41 7.81 8.32
CA ILE A 55 -4.03 8.05 6.92
C ILE A 55 -5.11 7.58 5.97
N ASP A 56 -5.13 8.18 4.80
CA ASP A 56 -6.00 7.82 3.70
C ASP A 56 -5.15 7.93 2.44
N LEU A 57 -4.73 6.79 1.93
CA LEU A 57 -3.74 6.73 0.88
C LEU A 57 -4.34 6.02 -0.34
N SER A 58 -4.17 6.62 -1.50
CA SER A 58 -4.56 6.02 -2.77
C SER A 58 -3.33 5.73 -3.61
N GLY A 59 -3.39 4.65 -4.37
CA GLY A 59 -2.29 4.31 -5.24
C GLY A 59 -2.72 3.36 -6.33
N VAL A 60 -1.75 2.97 -7.13
CA VAL A 60 -1.96 1.97 -8.17
C VAL A 60 -0.86 0.93 -8.09
N THR A 61 -1.21 -0.30 -8.43
CA THR A 61 -0.26 -1.39 -8.52
C THR A 61 -0.31 -1.92 -9.95
N ILE A 62 0.85 -2.00 -10.59
CA ILE A 62 0.98 -2.61 -11.89
C ILE A 62 1.42 -4.06 -11.67
N VAL A 63 0.62 -4.99 -12.16
CA VAL A 63 0.87 -6.42 -12.01
C VAL A 63 1.21 -6.99 -13.38
N GLU A 64 2.33 -7.68 -13.46
CA GLU A 64 2.70 -8.42 -14.66
C GLU A 64 2.50 -9.90 -14.38
N MET A 65 1.72 -10.55 -15.24
CA MET A 65 1.42 -11.97 -15.12
C MET A 65 2.29 -12.77 -16.11
N ARG A 66 2.59 -13.99 -15.75
CA ARG A 66 3.29 -14.92 -16.63
C ARG A 66 2.81 -16.32 -16.31
N ASP A 67 2.33 -17.02 -17.32
CA ASP A 67 1.84 -18.39 -17.16
C ASP A 67 0.77 -18.52 -16.06
N GLY A 68 -0.11 -17.52 -15.98
CA GLY A 68 -1.18 -17.51 -15.00
C GLY A 68 -0.74 -17.16 -13.58
N LYS A 69 0.49 -16.72 -13.40
CA LYS A 69 1.03 -16.37 -12.10
C LYS A 69 1.55 -14.94 -12.09
N ILE A 70 1.58 -14.33 -10.92
CA ILE A 70 2.15 -12.99 -10.77
C ILE A 70 3.66 -13.08 -10.90
N ALA A 71 4.20 -12.44 -11.95
CA ALA A 71 5.64 -12.37 -12.19
C ALA A 71 6.25 -11.15 -11.50
N SER A 72 5.53 -10.02 -11.46
CA SER A 72 6.02 -8.82 -10.80
C SER A 72 4.87 -7.93 -10.37
N GLU A 73 5.11 -7.12 -9.35
CA GLU A 73 4.20 -6.08 -8.90
C GLU A 73 5.00 -4.82 -8.60
N GLN A 74 4.46 -3.67 -9.00
CA GLN A 74 5.04 -2.38 -8.68
C GLN A 74 3.95 -1.47 -8.14
N ASP A 75 4.18 -0.91 -6.96
CA ASP A 75 3.25 0.00 -6.31
C ASP A 75 3.67 1.45 -6.53
N PHE A 76 2.70 2.28 -6.82
CA PHE A 76 2.92 3.71 -7.00
C PHE A 76 1.93 4.48 -6.14
N PHE A 77 2.44 5.30 -5.25
CA PHE A 77 1.63 6.20 -4.44
C PHE A 77 2.47 7.42 -4.06
N ASP A 78 1.78 8.45 -3.58
CA ASP A 78 2.46 9.70 -3.20
C ASP A 78 3.08 9.54 -1.82
N ASN A 79 4.36 9.22 -1.79
CA ASN A 79 5.10 9.03 -0.55
C ASN A 79 5.23 10.31 0.26
N LEU A 80 5.32 11.45 -0.41
CA LEU A 80 5.37 12.74 0.28
C LEU A 80 4.07 13.01 1.02
N ASP A 81 2.93 12.77 0.38
CA ASP A 81 1.64 12.92 1.00
C ASP A 81 1.48 11.97 2.19
N PHE A 82 1.95 10.74 2.05
CA PHE A 82 1.93 9.75 3.11
C PHE A 82 2.68 10.26 4.35
N LEU A 83 3.88 10.80 4.15
CA LEU A 83 4.68 11.33 5.25
C LEU A 83 4.04 12.56 5.88
N LYS A 84 3.40 13.40 5.08
CA LYS A 84 2.67 14.55 5.59
C LYS A 84 1.49 14.14 6.45
N GLN A 85 0.75 13.12 6.03
CA GLN A 85 -0.39 12.61 6.80
C GLN A 85 0.06 12.05 8.15
N LEU A 86 1.24 11.47 8.22
CA LEU A 86 1.81 10.98 9.47
C LEU A 86 2.38 12.09 10.36
N GLY A 87 2.45 13.32 9.85
CA GLY A 87 3.00 14.43 10.61
C GLY A 87 4.52 14.49 10.63
N LEU A 88 5.17 13.78 9.73
CA LEU A 88 6.62 13.69 9.65
C LEU A 88 7.24 14.75 8.74
N MET A 89 6.43 15.40 7.92
CA MET A 89 6.85 16.47 7.03
C MET A 89 5.79 17.55 7.00
N GLU A 90 6.25 18.78 6.85
CA GLU A 90 5.38 19.94 6.75
C GLU A 90 5.13 20.36 5.31
#